data_448369d6ef795c941b04f01429815f2f
#
_entry.id   448369d6ef795c941b04f01429815f2f
#
_cell.length_a   1.000
_cell.length_b   1.000
_cell.length_c   1.000
_cell.angle_alpha   90.00
_cell.angle_beta   90.00
_cell.angle_gamma   90.00
#
_symmetry.space_group_name_H-M   'P 1'
#
loop_
_entity.id
_entity.type
_entity.pdbx_description
1 polymer ?
#
loop_
_entity_poly.entity_id
_entity_poly.type
_entity_poly.pdbx_seq_one_letter_code
_entity_poly.pdbx_strand_id
1 'polypeptide(L)'
;MPVVIGVDSSTQSTKVELRDLDSGELVSTGRAAHPDTGAAPLSETNPTEWLKAFDTALESATANKTQTKFAAISVAGQQHGLVTLDRENNVVRNAKLWNDTQSAPDAQWCIDQRGAAWWAEHVGSVPVASFTVTKLSWIKRLEPQNWSRTTRVCLPHDYLLWQLRGGGTKEMTTDRGDASGTGYWSAKTNEYDYEVLEIVDSNRDWSTTLPRVASPLEQTGTWRDAVIGCGTGDNMAGALGIGLQPGDVAISLGTSGTVYAVSATPTNDPSAAVAGFADATGAYLPLVCTLNATKVFDKFASVLNCDLQQFGELALGSECGAKDLVLLPYLDGERTPNLPNARANLVGLNSNHTRNDVARAAIEGVVCGLLDGLTAINKCGVNTNGRVFLLGGGAQSKAVCQITADLINREVYVLNEPEIVALGAARQAAATLTGKWPSWRATSKIAAQPISTATQSTATRERFAAARFKNFGV
;
A
#
# COMPACT_ATOMS: atom_id res chain seq x y z
N MET A 1 -20.53 23.45 12.28
CA MET A 1 -19.65 23.37 11.10
C MET A 1 -19.93 22.06 10.38
N PRO A 2 -20.00 22.05 9.06
CA PRO A 2 -20.11 20.79 8.32
C PRO A 2 -18.81 19.99 8.44
N VAL A 3 -18.96 18.69 8.70
CA VAL A 3 -17.83 17.79 8.94
C VAL A 3 -17.80 16.72 7.84
N VAL A 4 -16.62 16.42 7.35
CA VAL A 4 -16.37 15.29 6.46
C VAL A 4 -15.76 14.14 7.24
N ILE A 5 -16.08 12.91 6.82
CA ILE A 5 -15.60 11.67 7.43
C ILE A 5 -14.60 11.02 6.50
N GLY A 6 -13.36 10.83 6.98
CA GLY A 6 -12.37 9.99 6.36
C GLY A 6 -12.23 8.68 7.12
N VAL A 7 -12.35 7.58 6.42
CA VAL A 7 -12.23 6.23 6.99
C VAL A 7 -10.99 5.55 6.42
N ASP A 8 -10.15 4.99 7.29
CA ASP A 8 -9.07 4.07 6.95
C ASP A 8 -9.43 2.68 7.48
N SER A 9 -9.84 1.76 6.60
CA SER A 9 -10.09 0.36 6.92
C SER A 9 -8.93 -0.51 6.43
N SER A 10 -7.80 -0.42 7.12
CA SER A 10 -6.58 -1.18 6.83
C SER A 10 -6.67 -2.62 7.36
N THR A 11 -5.57 -3.37 7.34
CA THR A 11 -5.57 -4.79 7.73
C THR A 11 -5.89 -5.03 9.19
N GLN A 12 -5.38 -4.19 10.11
CA GLN A 12 -5.44 -4.43 11.55
C GLN A 12 -6.54 -3.65 12.28
N SER A 13 -7.06 -2.60 11.69
CA SER A 13 -8.05 -1.72 12.34
C SER A 13 -8.77 -0.83 11.35
N THR A 14 -9.96 -0.38 11.74
CA THR A 14 -10.62 0.77 11.12
C THR A 14 -10.40 2.01 11.96
N LYS A 15 -10.04 3.11 11.32
CA LYS A 15 -9.89 4.45 11.90
C LYS A 15 -10.85 5.39 11.23
N VAL A 16 -11.45 6.26 12.01
CA VAL A 16 -12.38 7.29 11.53
C VAL A 16 -11.86 8.64 11.98
N GLU A 17 -11.67 9.55 11.06
CA GLU A 17 -11.41 10.95 11.34
C GLU A 17 -12.60 11.82 10.93
N LEU A 18 -13.02 12.69 11.83
CA LEU A 18 -13.95 13.77 11.57
C LEU A 18 -13.14 15.05 11.36
N ARG A 19 -13.28 15.66 10.18
CA ARG A 19 -12.54 16.87 9.83
C ARG A 19 -13.48 17.98 9.41
N ASP A 20 -13.15 19.20 9.77
CA ASP A 20 -13.84 20.37 9.28
C ASP A 20 -13.72 20.47 7.75
N LEU A 21 -14.86 20.70 7.07
CA LEU A 21 -14.91 20.72 5.61
C LEU A 21 -14.03 21.82 4.99
N ASP A 22 -13.98 22.99 5.62
CA ASP A 22 -13.34 24.17 5.05
C ASP A 22 -11.83 24.21 5.36
N SER A 23 -11.45 23.97 6.63
CA SER A 23 -10.06 24.07 7.09
C SER A 23 -9.29 22.76 7.02
N GLY A 24 -9.99 21.60 7.02
CA GLY A 24 -9.37 20.28 7.15
C GLY A 24 -8.87 19.95 8.56
N GLU A 25 -9.12 20.84 9.55
CA GLU A 25 -8.72 20.58 10.93
C GLU A 25 -9.38 19.32 11.50
N LEU A 26 -8.60 18.53 12.24
CA LEU A 26 -9.09 17.35 12.92
C LEU A 26 -10.03 17.74 14.06
N VAL A 27 -11.31 17.37 13.93
CA VAL A 27 -12.34 17.60 14.93
C VAL A 27 -12.35 16.50 16.00
N SER A 28 -12.24 15.25 15.56
CA SER A 28 -12.13 14.09 16.44
C SER A 28 -11.72 12.86 15.66
N THR A 29 -11.30 11.82 16.38
CA THR A 29 -10.89 10.54 15.81
C THR A 29 -11.42 9.38 16.65
N GLY A 30 -11.60 8.23 16.01
CA GLY A 30 -11.93 6.98 16.67
C GLY A 30 -11.25 5.81 15.98
N ARG A 31 -11.05 4.73 16.72
CA ARG A 31 -10.38 3.53 16.21
C ARG A 31 -11.01 2.26 16.79
N ALA A 32 -11.10 1.22 15.97
CA ALA A 32 -11.47 -0.12 16.39
C ALA A 32 -10.54 -1.14 15.74
N ALA A 33 -10.06 -2.11 16.52
CA ALA A 33 -9.23 -3.20 16.01
C ALA A 33 -10.07 -4.19 15.19
N HIS A 34 -9.46 -4.79 14.18
CA HIS A 34 -10.02 -5.96 13.49
C HIS A 34 -9.63 -7.24 14.23
N PRO A 35 -10.43 -8.31 14.12
CA PRO A 35 -10.02 -9.64 14.57
C PRO A 35 -8.73 -10.10 13.89
N ASP A 36 -8.04 -11.06 14.51
CA ASP A 36 -6.89 -11.72 13.89
C ASP A 36 -7.33 -12.40 12.57
N THR A 37 -6.57 -12.17 11.52
CA THR A 37 -6.84 -12.66 10.16
C THR A 37 -6.06 -13.94 9.82
N GLY A 38 -5.32 -14.50 10.77
CA GLY A 38 -4.45 -15.65 10.59
C GLY A 38 -3.03 -15.27 10.17
N ALA A 39 -2.20 -16.31 10.06
CA ALA A 39 -0.80 -16.19 9.64
C ALA A 39 -0.59 -16.83 8.27
N ALA A 40 0.38 -16.30 7.50
CA ALA A 40 0.73 -16.85 6.20
C ALA A 40 0.94 -18.39 6.23
N PRO A 41 0.46 -19.11 5.21
CA PRO A 41 -0.06 -18.61 3.95
C PRO A 41 -1.52 -18.12 3.98
N LEU A 42 -2.27 -18.37 5.07
CA LEU A 42 -3.68 -18.01 5.22
C LEU A 42 -3.82 -16.63 5.86
N SER A 43 -4.59 -15.74 5.21
CA SER A 43 -5.06 -14.50 5.82
C SER A 43 -6.44 -14.13 5.29
N GLU A 44 -7.45 -14.29 6.15
CA GLU A 44 -8.86 -14.14 5.79
C GLU A 44 -9.64 -13.48 6.92
N THR A 45 -10.74 -12.79 6.57
CA THR A 45 -11.67 -12.22 7.54
C THR A 45 -13.10 -12.22 7.02
N ASN A 46 -14.08 -12.24 7.92
CA ASN A 46 -15.46 -12.00 7.53
C ASN A 46 -15.63 -10.51 7.20
N PRO A 47 -16.10 -10.13 6.00
CA PRO A 47 -16.30 -8.73 5.63
C PRO A 47 -17.19 -7.92 6.57
N THR A 48 -18.10 -8.58 7.30
CA THR A 48 -18.96 -7.90 8.29
C THR A 48 -18.18 -7.33 9.48
N GLU A 49 -16.98 -7.83 9.76
CA GLU A 49 -16.14 -7.31 10.83
C GLU A 49 -15.65 -5.89 10.54
N TRP A 50 -15.47 -5.54 9.27
CA TRP A 50 -15.11 -4.18 8.87
C TRP A 50 -16.24 -3.18 9.18
N LEU A 51 -17.52 -3.59 8.99
CA LEU A 51 -18.67 -2.75 9.35
C LEU A 51 -18.76 -2.55 10.85
N LYS A 52 -18.59 -3.61 11.64
CA LYS A 52 -18.59 -3.52 13.11
C LYS A 52 -17.47 -2.61 13.60
N ALA A 53 -16.29 -2.74 13.02
CA ALA A 53 -15.14 -1.89 13.36
C ALA A 53 -15.40 -0.42 12.95
N PHE A 54 -16.00 -0.19 11.79
CA PHE A 54 -16.42 1.16 11.38
C PHE A 54 -17.42 1.77 12.36
N ASP A 55 -18.49 1.06 12.73
CA ASP A 55 -19.49 1.55 13.68
C ASP A 55 -18.84 1.88 15.03
N THR A 56 -18.02 0.99 15.57
CA THR A 56 -17.29 1.20 16.85
C THR A 56 -16.35 2.42 16.77
N ALA A 57 -15.60 2.54 15.69
CA ALA A 57 -14.68 3.68 15.49
C ALA A 57 -15.46 5.01 15.36
N LEU A 58 -16.57 4.99 14.63
CA LEU A 58 -17.44 6.16 14.47
C LEU A 58 -18.10 6.56 15.80
N GLU A 59 -18.62 5.61 16.58
CA GLU A 59 -19.17 5.88 17.91
C GLU A 59 -18.11 6.52 18.82
N SER A 60 -16.88 6.01 18.81
CA SER A 60 -15.77 6.61 19.54
C SER A 60 -15.46 8.03 19.08
N ALA A 61 -15.42 8.28 17.76
CA ALA A 61 -15.17 9.61 17.21
C ALA A 61 -16.28 10.61 17.54
N THR A 62 -17.51 10.15 17.77
CA THR A 62 -18.69 10.99 18.00
C THR A 62 -19.13 11.09 19.47
N ALA A 63 -18.52 10.36 20.40
CA ALA A 63 -18.96 10.20 21.79
C ALA A 63 -19.26 11.51 22.53
N ASN A 64 -18.61 12.62 22.18
CA ASN A 64 -18.81 13.94 22.80
C ASN A 64 -19.37 14.97 21.81
N LYS A 65 -20.00 14.55 20.69
CA LYS A 65 -20.36 15.41 19.55
C LYS A 65 -21.82 15.21 19.12
N THR A 66 -22.79 15.45 20.02
CA THR A 66 -24.20 15.13 19.84
C THR A 66 -24.96 15.89 18.72
N GLN A 67 -24.35 16.88 18.08
CA GLN A 67 -24.98 17.69 17.01
C GLN A 67 -24.07 17.80 15.74
N THR A 68 -23.25 16.82 15.47
CA THR A 68 -22.36 16.86 14.29
C THR A 68 -23.17 16.54 13.02
N LYS A 69 -23.25 17.49 12.11
CA LYS A 69 -23.80 17.27 10.77
C LYS A 69 -22.70 16.71 9.86
N PHE A 70 -22.86 15.46 9.46
CA PHE A 70 -21.99 14.84 8.45
C PHE A 70 -22.36 15.34 7.06
N ALA A 71 -21.41 15.90 6.35
CA ALA A 71 -21.61 16.45 5.00
C ALA A 71 -21.23 15.43 3.92
N ALA A 72 -20.11 14.72 4.11
CA ALA A 72 -19.67 13.66 3.21
C ALA A 72 -18.82 12.62 3.94
N ILE A 73 -18.70 11.43 3.34
CA ILE A 73 -17.88 10.31 3.80
C ILE A 73 -17.16 9.67 2.63
N SER A 74 -15.91 9.26 2.84
CA SER A 74 -15.20 8.35 1.94
C SER A 74 -14.38 7.34 2.72
N VAL A 75 -14.14 6.17 2.11
CA VAL A 75 -13.45 5.02 2.72
C VAL A 75 -12.21 4.69 1.91
N ALA A 76 -11.07 4.68 2.58
CA ALA A 76 -9.88 4.00 2.10
C ALA A 76 -9.82 2.60 2.70
N GLY A 77 -9.54 1.59 1.87
CA GLY A 77 -9.45 0.20 2.31
C GLY A 77 -8.14 -0.46 1.92
N GLN A 78 -7.80 -1.54 2.61
CA GLN A 78 -6.71 -2.41 2.19
C GLN A 78 -6.93 -2.92 0.77
N GLN A 79 -5.88 -2.87 -0.06
CA GLN A 79 -5.97 -3.24 -1.47
C GLN A 79 -6.05 -4.75 -1.69
N HIS A 80 -6.47 -5.16 -2.89
CA HIS A 80 -6.38 -6.52 -3.43
C HIS A 80 -7.25 -7.58 -2.74
N GLY A 81 -7.90 -7.28 -1.64
CA GLY A 81 -8.76 -8.22 -0.93
C GLY A 81 -9.92 -8.68 -1.83
N LEU A 82 -10.36 -9.93 -1.69
CA LEU A 82 -11.45 -10.48 -2.49
C LEU A 82 -12.65 -10.83 -1.61
N VAL A 83 -13.74 -10.10 -1.78
CA VAL A 83 -15.07 -10.41 -1.24
C VAL A 83 -15.90 -11.09 -2.33
N THR A 84 -16.58 -12.18 -2.00
CA THR A 84 -17.46 -12.92 -2.91
C THR A 84 -18.88 -12.94 -2.36
N LEU A 85 -19.87 -12.60 -3.20
CA LEU A 85 -21.28 -12.54 -2.83
C LEU A 85 -22.11 -13.48 -3.71
N ASP A 86 -23.16 -14.08 -3.15
CA ASP A 86 -24.13 -14.89 -3.86
C ASP A 86 -25.25 -14.03 -4.50
N ARG A 87 -26.23 -14.68 -5.10
CA ARG A 87 -27.37 -14.02 -5.77
C ARG A 87 -28.22 -13.19 -4.81
N GLU A 88 -28.31 -13.60 -3.56
CA GLU A 88 -29.02 -12.93 -2.47
C GLU A 88 -28.16 -11.84 -1.82
N ASN A 89 -26.92 -11.62 -2.32
CA ASN A 89 -25.91 -10.69 -1.78
C ASN A 89 -25.36 -11.07 -0.40
N ASN A 90 -25.46 -12.34 -0.02
CA ASN A 90 -24.78 -12.84 1.17
C ASN A 90 -23.31 -13.13 0.86
N VAL A 91 -22.46 -12.96 1.86
CA VAL A 91 -21.04 -13.32 1.77
C VAL A 91 -20.92 -14.84 1.60
N VAL A 92 -20.29 -15.27 0.51
CA VAL A 92 -20.11 -16.70 0.19
C VAL A 92 -19.10 -17.37 1.10
N ARG A 93 -18.03 -16.65 1.41
CA ARG A 93 -16.93 -17.09 2.26
C ARG A 93 -16.19 -15.90 2.88
N ASN A 94 -15.30 -16.13 3.85
CA ASN A 94 -14.39 -15.11 4.33
C ASN A 94 -13.60 -14.49 3.17
N ALA A 95 -13.39 -13.18 3.21
CA ALA A 95 -12.59 -12.45 2.23
C ALA A 95 -11.12 -12.84 2.36
N LYS A 96 -10.48 -13.18 1.24
CA LYS A 96 -9.02 -13.33 1.17
C LYS A 96 -8.37 -11.97 1.14
N LEU A 97 -7.41 -11.73 2.04
CA LEU A 97 -6.72 -10.44 2.15
C LEU A 97 -5.50 -10.36 1.25
N TRP A 98 -4.90 -9.19 1.16
CA TRP A 98 -3.73 -8.93 0.31
C TRP A 98 -2.51 -9.77 0.70
N ASN A 99 -2.35 -10.06 1.99
CA ASN A 99 -1.26 -10.84 2.57
C ASN A 99 -1.55 -12.37 2.63
N ASP A 100 -2.70 -12.82 2.10
CA ASP A 100 -2.95 -14.24 1.84
C ASP A 100 -2.09 -14.69 0.65
N THR A 101 -1.23 -15.67 0.87
CA THR A 101 -0.28 -16.15 -0.14
C THR A 101 -0.64 -17.54 -0.71
N GLN A 102 -1.80 -18.09 -0.36
CA GLN A 102 -2.24 -19.39 -0.85
C GLN A 102 -2.41 -19.42 -2.37
N SER A 103 -2.67 -18.26 -2.99
CA SER A 103 -2.80 -18.11 -4.45
C SER A 103 -1.46 -17.89 -5.19
N ALA A 104 -0.31 -18.09 -4.53
CA ALA A 104 0.99 -17.97 -5.19
C ALA A 104 1.16 -18.92 -6.40
N PRO A 105 0.72 -20.20 -6.37
CA PRO A 105 0.73 -21.05 -7.55
C PRO A 105 -0.15 -20.53 -8.68
N ASP A 106 -1.27 -19.87 -8.35
CA ASP A 106 -2.18 -19.28 -9.33
C ASP A 106 -1.59 -18.03 -9.98
N ALA A 107 -0.76 -17.27 -9.28
CA ALA A 107 -0.01 -16.17 -9.87
C ALA A 107 0.95 -16.67 -10.97
N GLN A 108 1.71 -17.74 -10.68
CA GLN A 108 2.58 -18.33 -11.70
C GLN A 108 1.78 -18.90 -12.86
N TRP A 109 0.68 -19.61 -12.57
CA TRP A 109 -0.22 -20.12 -13.61
C TRP A 109 -0.75 -19.00 -14.51
N CYS A 110 -1.19 -17.86 -13.97
CA CYS A 110 -1.61 -16.70 -14.76
C CYS A 110 -0.49 -16.22 -15.68
N ILE A 111 0.73 -16.07 -15.15
CA ILE A 111 1.90 -15.64 -15.95
C ILE A 111 2.15 -16.62 -17.09
N ASP A 112 2.10 -17.92 -16.84
CA ASP A 112 2.37 -18.98 -17.80
C ASP A 112 1.36 -18.99 -18.96
N GLN A 113 0.14 -18.43 -18.79
CA GLN A 113 -0.86 -18.36 -19.87
C GLN A 113 -0.46 -17.39 -20.98
N ARG A 114 0.22 -16.28 -20.68
CA ARG A 114 0.49 -15.20 -21.65
C ARG A 114 1.90 -14.60 -21.55
N GLY A 115 2.62 -14.86 -20.48
CA GLY A 115 3.92 -14.25 -20.18
C GLY A 115 3.84 -12.89 -19.48
N ALA A 116 4.86 -12.54 -18.71
CA ALA A 116 4.91 -11.33 -17.89
C ALA A 116 4.75 -10.04 -18.70
N ALA A 117 5.34 -9.97 -19.90
CA ALA A 117 5.27 -8.79 -20.76
C ALA A 117 3.82 -8.50 -21.21
N TRP A 118 3.06 -9.54 -21.53
CA TRP A 118 1.65 -9.39 -21.91
C TRP A 118 0.83 -8.83 -20.74
N TRP A 119 1.00 -9.37 -19.54
CA TRP A 119 0.30 -8.88 -18.35
C TRP A 119 0.64 -7.42 -18.06
N ALA A 120 1.91 -7.05 -18.10
CA ALA A 120 2.34 -5.66 -17.90
C ALA A 120 1.73 -4.71 -18.95
N GLU A 121 1.63 -5.12 -20.23
CA GLU A 121 1.02 -4.31 -21.28
C GLU A 121 -0.49 -4.15 -21.10
N HIS A 122 -1.21 -5.20 -20.69
CA HIS A 122 -2.66 -5.21 -20.56
C HIS A 122 -3.15 -4.47 -19.32
N VAL A 123 -2.58 -4.77 -18.14
CA VAL A 123 -3.07 -4.26 -16.86
C VAL A 123 -2.04 -3.49 -16.04
N GLY A 124 -0.90 -3.15 -16.65
CA GLY A 124 0.15 -2.35 -16.00
C GLY A 124 0.97 -3.09 -14.95
N SER A 125 0.68 -4.37 -14.71
CA SER A 125 1.31 -5.13 -13.61
C SER A 125 1.38 -6.61 -13.95
N VAL A 126 2.39 -7.30 -13.42
CA VAL A 126 2.50 -8.76 -13.51
C VAL A 126 1.84 -9.40 -12.27
N PRO A 127 1.01 -10.46 -12.42
CA PRO A 127 0.31 -11.08 -11.30
C PRO A 127 1.24 -11.57 -10.19
N VAL A 128 0.85 -11.29 -8.95
CA VAL A 128 1.48 -11.80 -7.73
C VAL A 128 0.40 -12.33 -6.78
N ALA A 129 0.74 -13.14 -5.81
CA ALA A 129 -0.22 -13.76 -4.88
C ALA A 129 -1.17 -12.77 -4.20
N SER A 130 -0.73 -11.53 -3.96
CA SER A 130 -1.57 -10.50 -3.36
C SER A 130 -2.70 -10.00 -4.27
N PHE A 131 -2.60 -10.09 -5.60
CA PHE A 131 -3.60 -9.53 -6.51
C PHE A 131 -4.90 -10.33 -6.54
N THR A 132 -6.00 -9.63 -6.77
CA THR A 132 -7.36 -10.20 -6.75
C THR A 132 -7.54 -11.28 -7.82
N VAL A 133 -6.97 -11.11 -9.01
CA VAL A 133 -7.05 -12.07 -10.13
C VAL A 133 -6.56 -13.47 -9.74
N THR A 134 -5.49 -13.55 -8.94
CA THR A 134 -4.94 -14.84 -8.50
C THR A 134 -5.84 -15.52 -7.46
N LYS A 135 -6.54 -14.72 -6.64
CA LYS A 135 -7.52 -15.23 -5.67
C LYS A 135 -8.79 -15.74 -6.36
N LEU A 136 -9.23 -15.08 -7.45
CA LEU A 136 -10.33 -15.59 -8.28
C LEU A 136 -9.98 -16.96 -8.86
N SER A 137 -8.79 -17.12 -9.46
CA SER A 137 -8.29 -18.39 -9.96
C SER A 137 -8.21 -19.46 -8.86
N TRP A 138 -7.69 -19.08 -7.70
CA TRP A 138 -7.57 -19.97 -6.54
C TRP A 138 -8.94 -20.49 -6.08
N ILE A 139 -9.96 -19.61 -5.93
CA ILE A 139 -11.31 -20.02 -5.50
C ILE A 139 -11.93 -20.94 -6.54
N LYS A 140 -11.84 -20.61 -7.83
CA LYS A 140 -12.35 -21.44 -8.92
C LYS A 140 -11.76 -22.85 -8.87
N ARG A 141 -10.45 -22.95 -8.64
CA ARG A 141 -9.72 -24.22 -8.64
C ARG A 141 -9.94 -25.06 -7.38
N LEU A 142 -9.91 -24.44 -6.20
CA LEU A 142 -9.91 -25.16 -4.91
C LEU A 142 -11.25 -25.15 -4.20
N GLU A 143 -12.12 -24.19 -4.50
CA GLU A 143 -13.46 -24.08 -3.89
C GLU A 143 -14.56 -23.98 -4.97
N PRO A 144 -14.71 -24.97 -5.87
CA PRO A 144 -15.64 -24.89 -7.00
C PRO A 144 -17.11 -24.71 -6.58
N GLN A 145 -17.49 -25.17 -5.40
CA GLN A 145 -18.83 -24.97 -4.85
C GLN A 145 -19.06 -23.50 -4.45
N ASN A 146 -18.08 -22.85 -3.81
CA ASN A 146 -18.15 -21.43 -3.51
C ASN A 146 -18.09 -20.59 -4.80
N TRP A 147 -17.24 -21.02 -5.77
CA TRP A 147 -17.17 -20.37 -7.07
C TRP A 147 -18.50 -20.38 -7.83
N SER A 148 -19.21 -21.53 -7.83
CA SER A 148 -20.52 -21.65 -8.50
C SER A 148 -21.62 -20.79 -7.85
N ARG A 149 -21.54 -20.55 -6.54
CA ARG A 149 -22.46 -19.68 -5.80
C ARG A 149 -22.12 -18.19 -5.97
N THR A 150 -20.87 -17.86 -6.28
CA THR A 150 -20.42 -16.47 -6.41
C THR A 150 -21.03 -15.85 -7.65
N THR A 151 -21.80 -14.79 -7.49
CA THR A 151 -22.39 -13.99 -8.59
C THR A 151 -21.80 -12.60 -8.68
N ARG A 152 -21.21 -12.08 -7.59
CA ARG A 152 -20.54 -10.79 -7.54
C ARG A 152 -19.22 -10.89 -6.78
N VAL A 153 -18.26 -10.08 -7.18
CA VAL A 153 -16.99 -9.91 -6.48
C VAL A 153 -16.70 -8.43 -6.28
N CYS A 154 -16.05 -8.07 -5.18
CA CYS A 154 -15.65 -6.70 -4.90
C CYS A 154 -14.45 -6.65 -3.95
N LEU A 155 -13.88 -5.46 -3.80
CA LEU A 155 -12.77 -5.18 -2.91
C LEU A 155 -13.27 -4.77 -1.50
N PRO A 156 -12.41 -4.73 -0.48
CA PRO A 156 -12.83 -4.39 0.89
C PRO A 156 -13.53 -3.04 1.02
N HIS A 157 -13.00 -1.98 0.40
CA HIS A 157 -13.63 -0.67 0.50
C HIS A 157 -14.95 -0.59 -0.30
N ASP A 158 -15.05 -1.30 -1.43
CA ASP A 158 -16.29 -1.41 -2.21
C ASP A 158 -17.41 -1.99 -1.36
N TYR A 159 -17.12 -3.09 -0.63
CA TYR A 159 -18.05 -3.76 0.25
C TYR A 159 -18.55 -2.82 1.35
N LEU A 160 -17.63 -2.10 2.02
CA LEU A 160 -17.98 -1.12 3.06
C LEU A 160 -18.87 -0.02 2.50
N LEU A 161 -18.50 0.62 1.41
CA LEU A 161 -19.27 1.69 0.80
C LEU A 161 -20.65 1.21 0.30
N TRP A 162 -20.70 0.01 -0.28
CA TRP A 162 -21.96 -0.58 -0.70
C TRP A 162 -22.89 -0.84 0.48
N GLN A 163 -22.37 -1.34 1.60
CA GLN A 163 -23.14 -1.55 2.82
C GLN A 163 -23.63 -0.22 3.42
N LEU A 164 -22.81 0.82 3.43
CA LEU A 164 -23.22 2.16 3.88
C LEU A 164 -24.38 2.73 3.04
N ARG A 165 -24.44 2.40 1.74
CA ARG A 165 -25.56 2.74 0.86
C ARG A 165 -26.84 1.91 1.11
N GLY A 166 -26.80 0.96 2.03
CA GLY A 166 -27.91 0.05 2.36
C GLY A 166 -27.81 -1.32 1.70
N GLY A 167 -26.72 -1.64 1.00
CA GLY A 167 -26.47 -2.98 0.43
C GLY A 167 -27.55 -3.44 -0.57
N GLY A 168 -27.83 -4.75 -0.59
CA GLY A 168 -28.92 -5.33 -1.38
C GLY A 168 -28.82 -5.03 -2.87
N THR A 169 -29.88 -4.46 -3.45
CA THR A 169 -29.96 -4.14 -4.88
C THR A 169 -29.24 -2.85 -5.28
N LYS A 170 -28.61 -2.15 -4.34
CA LYS A 170 -27.84 -0.96 -4.67
C LYS A 170 -26.67 -1.29 -5.59
N GLU A 171 -26.35 -0.34 -6.48
CA GLU A 171 -25.20 -0.48 -7.36
C GLU A 171 -23.92 -0.64 -6.54
N MET A 172 -23.07 -1.58 -6.92
CA MET A 172 -21.75 -1.74 -6.34
C MET A 172 -20.73 -0.96 -7.20
N THR A 173 -19.96 -0.12 -6.54
CA THR A 173 -18.94 0.70 -7.20
C THR A 173 -17.58 0.46 -6.57
N THR A 174 -16.55 0.57 -7.37
CA THR A 174 -15.15 0.67 -6.97
C THR A 174 -14.54 1.95 -7.51
N ASP A 175 -13.32 2.29 -7.11
CA ASP A 175 -12.56 3.37 -7.71
C ASP A 175 -11.47 2.84 -8.66
N ARG A 176 -10.87 3.76 -9.43
CA ARG A 176 -9.79 3.41 -10.37
C ARG A 176 -8.50 2.98 -9.68
N GLY A 177 -8.20 3.56 -8.52
CA GLY A 177 -6.98 3.28 -7.74
C GLY A 177 -6.95 1.83 -7.28
N ASP A 178 -8.00 1.40 -6.57
CA ASP A 178 -8.08 0.04 -6.06
C ASP A 178 -8.37 -0.98 -7.18
N ALA A 179 -9.19 -0.63 -8.19
CA ALA A 179 -9.41 -1.46 -9.37
C ALA A 179 -8.10 -1.80 -10.10
N SER A 180 -7.14 -0.86 -10.18
CA SER A 180 -5.83 -1.11 -10.81
C SER A 180 -4.97 -2.14 -10.08
N GLY A 181 -5.23 -2.37 -8.79
CA GLY A 181 -4.59 -3.40 -7.98
C GLY A 181 -5.19 -4.80 -8.14
N THR A 182 -6.28 -4.94 -8.88
CA THR A 182 -6.96 -6.23 -9.05
C THR A 182 -6.20 -7.20 -9.97
N GLY A 183 -5.45 -6.66 -10.94
CA GLY A 183 -4.80 -7.43 -12.00
C GLY A 183 -5.73 -7.82 -13.14
N TYR A 184 -6.92 -7.19 -13.25
CA TYR A 184 -7.85 -7.35 -14.37
C TYR A 184 -8.52 -6.02 -14.80
N TRP A 185 -7.99 -4.90 -14.35
CA TRP A 185 -8.40 -3.57 -14.77
C TRP A 185 -7.17 -2.77 -15.23
N SER A 186 -7.27 -2.13 -16.37
CA SER A 186 -6.17 -1.39 -16.98
C SER A 186 -6.19 0.08 -16.60
N ALA A 187 -5.16 0.56 -15.91
CA ALA A 187 -5.00 1.97 -15.63
C ALA A 187 -4.81 2.82 -16.90
N LYS A 188 -4.30 2.21 -17.98
CA LYS A 188 -4.04 2.86 -19.28
C LYS A 188 -5.33 3.16 -20.05
N THR A 189 -6.27 2.21 -20.08
CA THR A 189 -7.55 2.34 -20.82
C THR A 189 -8.70 2.82 -19.93
N ASN A 190 -8.56 2.75 -18.60
CA ASN A 190 -9.59 2.91 -17.56
C ASN A 190 -10.77 1.95 -17.75
N GLU A 191 -10.49 0.71 -18.16
CA GLU A 191 -11.48 -0.31 -18.42
C GLU A 191 -11.06 -1.66 -17.83
N TYR A 192 -12.03 -2.53 -17.58
CA TYR A 192 -11.78 -3.93 -17.30
C TYR A 192 -11.21 -4.64 -18.51
N ASP A 193 -10.18 -5.44 -18.33
CA ASP A 193 -9.60 -6.27 -19.37
C ASP A 193 -10.28 -7.64 -19.38
N TYR A 194 -11.21 -7.81 -20.31
CA TYR A 194 -11.99 -9.04 -20.42
C TYR A 194 -11.14 -10.22 -20.92
N GLU A 195 -10.07 -10.01 -21.68
CA GLU A 195 -9.15 -11.10 -22.07
C GLU A 195 -8.46 -11.68 -20.85
N VAL A 196 -8.08 -10.84 -19.88
CA VAL A 196 -7.54 -11.28 -18.59
C VAL A 196 -8.57 -12.07 -17.79
N LEU A 197 -9.80 -11.59 -17.72
CA LEU A 197 -10.88 -12.24 -16.98
C LEU A 197 -11.28 -13.58 -17.57
N GLU A 198 -11.25 -13.72 -18.91
CA GLU A 198 -11.48 -14.98 -19.62
C GLU A 198 -10.41 -16.04 -19.33
N ILE A 199 -9.16 -15.65 -19.04
CA ILE A 199 -8.13 -16.58 -18.55
C ILE A 199 -8.61 -17.25 -17.25
N VAL A 200 -9.23 -16.50 -16.35
CA VAL A 200 -9.76 -17.05 -15.10
C VAL A 200 -11.00 -17.90 -15.37
N ASP A 201 -12.00 -17.36 -16.07
CA ASP A 201 -13.23 -18.08 -16.38
C ASP A 201 -13.96 -17.51 -17.62
N SER A 202 -13.79 -18.18 -18.75
CA SER A 202 -14.44 -17.81 -20.02
C SER A 202 -15.96 -18.03 -20.06
N ASN A 203 -16.52 -18.75 -19.08
CA ASN A 203 -17.96 -19.03 -19.02
C ASN A 203 -18.73 -18.06 -18.11
N ARG A 204 -18.02 -17.14 -17.42
CA ARG A 204 -18.64 -16.19 -16.49
C ARG A 204 -18.99 -14.89 -17.19
N ASP A 205 -20.20 -14.40 -16.94
CA ASP A 205 -20.55 -13.03 -17.31
C ASP A 205 -19.91 -12.02 -16.35
N TRP A 206 -18.74 -11.55 -16.73
CA TRP A 206 -17.99 -10.60 -15.95
C TRP A 206 -18.63 -9.22 -15.88
N SER A 207 -19.44 -8.84 -16.85
CA SER A 207 -20.11 -7.53 -16.89
C SER A 207 -21.10 -7.32 -15.73
N THR A 208 -21.71 -8.42 -15.26
CA THR A 208 -22.63 -8.42 -14.12
C THR A 208 -21.96 -8.82 -12.81
N THR A 209 -20.74 -9.38 -12.88
CA THR A 209 -20.00 -9.88 -11.73
C THR A 209 -19.19 -8.78 -11.04
N LEU A 210 -18.67 -7.82 -11.81
CA LEU A 210 -17.74 -6.78 -11.33
C LEU A 210 -18.47 -5.50 -10.91
N PRO A 211 -17.92 -4.72 -9.94
CA PRO A 211 -18.44 -3.39 -9.61
C PRO A 211 -18.20 -2.41 -10.77
N ARG A 212 -19.04 -1.40 -10.89
CA ARG A 212 -18.77 -0.28 -11.80
C ARG A 212 -17.64 0.59 -11.23
N VAL A 213 -16.69 1.00 -12.07
CA VAL A 213 -15.63 1.93 -11.67
C VAL A 213 -16.18 3.36 -11.69
N ALA A 214 -16.17 4.01 -10.53
CA ALA A 214 -16.62 5.38 -10.38
C ALA A 214 -15.50 6.39 -10.67
N SER A 215 -15.88 7.58 -11.10
CA SER A 215 -14.94 8.69 -11.30
C SER A 215 -14.44 9.25 -9.95
N PRO A 216 -13.24 9.85 -9.87
CA PRO A 216 -12.62 10.31 -8.62
C PRO A 216 -13.46 11.23 -7.73
N LEU A 217 -14.32 12.06 -8.32
CA LEU A 217 -15.19 13.01 -7.59
C LEU A 217 -16.67 12.61 -7.65
N GLU A 218 -16.97 11.41 -8.09
CA GLU A 218 -18.35 10.95 -8.24
C GLU A 218 -19.03 10.75 -6.88
N GLN A 219 -20.25 11.24 -6.79
CA GLN A 219 -21.14 10.94 -5.67
C GLN A 219 -21.80 9.59 -5.92
N THR A 220 -21.42 8.57 -5.15
CA THR A 220 -21.90 7.20 -5.35
C THR A 220 -23.15 6.85 -4.54
N GLY A 221 -23.66 7.78 -3.75
CA GLY A 221 -24.85 7.62 -2.94
C GLY A 221 -24.87 8.53 -1.71
N THR A 222 -25.72 8.17 -0.73
CA THR A 222 -25.84 8.90 0.54
C THR A 222 -25.93 7.93 1.72
N TRP A 223 -25.44 8.37 2.86
CA TRP A 223 -25.51 7.69 4.15
C TRP A 223 -25.81 8.72 5.25
N ARG A 224 -26.92 8.55 6.00
CA ARG A 224 -27.37 9.53 7.04
C ARG A 224 -27.31 10.98 6.52
N ASP A 225 -27.81 11.22 5.31
CA ASP A 225 -27.77 12.50 4.57
C ASP A 225 -26.37 12.98 4.12
N ALA A 226 -25.28 12.31 4.52
CA ALA A 226 -23.93 12.59 4.02
C ALA A 226 -23.75 12.02 2.62
N VAL A 227 -23.09 12.78 1.75
CA VAL A 227 -22.69 12.30 0.42
C VAL A 227 -21.59 11.23 0.56
N ILE A 228 -21.70 10.14 -0.20
CA ILE A 228 -20.69 9.10 -0.25
C ILE A 228 -19.78 9.30 -1.47
N GLY A 229 -18.47 9.36 -1.24
CA GLY A 229 -17.44 9.31 -2.31
C GLY A 229 -17.23 7.91 -2.88
N CYS A 230 -16.41 7.82 -3.93
CA CYS A 230 -16.11 6.53 -4.54
C CYS A 230 -15.21 5.61 -3.69
N GLY A 231 -14.51 6.15 -2.68
CA GLY A 231 -13.48 5.42 -1.93
C GLY A 231 -12.18 5.29 -2.70
N THR A 232 -11.22 4.56 -2.14
CA THR A 232 -9.97 4.20 -2.83
C THR A 232 -9.15 3.19 -2.01
N GLY A 233 -8.05 2.68 -2.58
CA GLY A 233 -7.06 1.89 -1.84
C GLY A 233 -6.26 2.73 -0.83
N ASP A 234 -5.73 2.10 0.20
CA ASP A 234 -4.98 2.75 1.29
C ASP A 234 -3.72 3.50 0.82
N ASN A 235 -2.97 2.96 -0.14
CA ASN A 235 -1.79 3.64 -0.70
C ASN A 235 -2.17 4.90 -1.49
N MET A 236 -3.27 4.85 -2.25
CA MET A 236 -3.81 5.99 -3.00
C MET A 236 -4.33 7.07 -2.05
N ALA A 237 -5.04 6.68 -1.00
CA ALA A 237 -5.49 7.61 0.03
C ALA A 237 -4.29 8.22 0.78
N GLY A 238 -3.26 7.42 1.08
CA GLY A 238 -2.02 7.92 1.67
C GLY A 238 -1.36 9.00 0.80
N ALA A 239 -1.20 8.74 -0.48
CA ALA A 239 -0.67 9.72 -1.46
C ALA A 239 -1.51 11.00 -1.50
N LEU A 240 -2.84 10.84 -1.48
CA LEU A 240 -3.78 11.96 -1.45
C LEU A 240 -3.69 12.75 -0.14
N GLY A 241 -3.59 12.09 1.02
CA GLY A 241 -3.46 12.72 2.34
C GLY A 241 -2.18 13.55 2.46
N ILE A 242 -1.06 13.04 2.00
CA ILE A 242 0.22 13.77 1.88
C ILE A 242 0.06 14.98 0.94
N GLY A 243 -0.77 14.83 -0.08
CA GLY A 243 -0.86 15.77 -1.20
C GLY A 243 0.38 15.69 -2.09
N LEU A 244 0.81 14.46 -2.42
CA LEU A 244 1.92 14.23 -3.33
C LEU A 244 1.69 14.95 -4.65
N GLN A 245 2.74 15.57 -5.17
CA GLN A 245 2.77 16.20 -6.47
C GLN A 245 3.62 15.36 -7.44
N PRO A 246 3.45 15.53 -8.75
CA PRO A 246 4.35 14.90 -9.71
C PRO A 246 5.81 15.15 -9.38
N GLY A 247 6.60 14.09 -9.27
CA GLY A 247 7.99 14.14 -8.85
C GLY A 247 8.23 13.84 -7.37
N ASP A 248 7.24 13.99 -6.49
CA ASP A 248 7.34 13.61 -5.09
C ASP A 248 7.36 12.07 -4.94
N VAL A 249 8.07 11.60 -3.91
CA VAL A 249 8.24 10.19 -3.57
C VAL A 249 7.76 9.96 -2.15
N ALA A 250 7.04 8.87 -1.93
CA ALA A 250 6.77 8.36 -0.60
C ALA A 250 7.47 7.01 -0.39
N ILE A 251 8.15 6.87 0.73
CA ILE A 251 8.79 5.64 1.20
C ILE A 251 8.14 5.27 2.53
N SER A 252 7.36 4.20 2.53
CA SER A 252 6.71 3.71 3.74
C SER A 252 7.51 2.58 4.37
N LEU A 253 7.83 2.73 5.66
CA LEU A 253 8.61 1.79 6.46
C LEU A 253 7.72 1.23 7.59
N GLY A 254 6.91 0.24 7.24
CA GLY A 254 6.21 -0.64 8.18
C GLY A 254 7.01 -1.95 8.40
N THR A 255 6.35 -3.04 8.78
CA THR A 255 6.94 -4.39 8.81
C THR A 255 7.53 -4.76 7.45
N SER A 256 6.80 -4.47 6.38
CA SER A 256 7.22 -4.43 4.97
C SER A 256 7.42 -2.98 4.53
N GLY A 257 8.00 -2.79 3.34
CA GLY A 257 8.24 -1.45 2.79
C GLY A 257 7.53 -1.23 1.46
N THR A 258 7.14 0.01 1.19
CA THR A 258 6.69 0.42 -0.15
C THR A 258 7.35 1.71 -0.58
N VAL A 259 7.57 1.83 -1.89
CA VAL A 259 8.01 3.08 -2.53
C VAL A 259 7.04 3.37 -3.65
N TYR A 260 6.51 4.59 -3.68
CA TYR A 260 5.62 5.03 -4.73
C TYR A 260 5.79 6.50 -5.06
N ALA A 261 5.39 6.86 -6.26
CA ALA A 261 5.46 8.24 -6.75
C ALA A 261 4.22 8.55 -7.63
N VAL A 262 3.86 9.82 -7.72
CA VAL A 262 2.80 10.25 -8.64
C VAL A 262 3.38 10.40 -10.05
N SER A 263 2.72 9.78 -11.03
CA SER A 263 3.07 9.87 -12.44
C SER A 263 1.90 10.45 -13.26
N ALA A 264 2.22 11.25 -14.27
CA ALA A 264 1.23 11.73 -15.25
C ALA A 264 0.89 10.68 -16.33
N THR A 265 1.71 9.64 -16.46
CA THR A 265 1.55 8.58 -17.46
C THR A 265 1.52 7.20 -16.81
N PRO A 266 0.77 6.24 -17.36
CA PRO A 266 0.78 4.87 -16.87
C PRO A 266 2.15 4.22 -17.01
N THR A 267 2.46 3.27 -16.13
CA THR A 267 3.67 2.47 -16.20
C THR A 267 3.31 1.01 -16.49
N ASN A 268 4.21 0.32 -17.20
CA ASN A 268 4.13 -1.11 -17.45
C ASN A 268 5.54 -1.71 -17.31
N ASP A 269 5.76 -2.52 -16.29
CA ASP A 269 7.06 -3.13 -16.01
C ASP A 269 6.99 -4.65 -16.14
N PRO A 270 7.53 -5.21 -17.25
CA PRO A 270 7.54 -6.66 -17.46
C PRO A 270 8.48 -7.42 -16.50
N SER A 271 9.35 -6.70 -15.77
CA SER A 271 10.20 -7.32 -14.75
C SER A 271 9.43 -7.65 -13.46
N ALA A 272 8.18 -7.22 -13.33
CA ALA A 272 7.33 -7.36 -12.14
C ALA A 272 7.82 -6.59 -10.88
N ALA A 273 8.80 -5.73 -11.02
CA ALA A 273 9.30 -4.93 -9.90
C ALA A 273 8.34 -3.78 -9.56
N VAL A 274 7.78 -3.12 -10.58
CA VAL A 274 6.86 -1.98 -10.41
C VAL A 274 5.43 -2.39 -10.77
N ALA A 275 4.50 -2.15 -9.85
CA ALA A 275 3.07 -2.25 -10.13
C ALA A 275 2.56 -0.90 -10.67
N GLY A 276 1.93 -0.93 -11.85
CA GLY A 276 1.45 0.26 -12.57
C GLY A 276 0.06 0.69 -12.11
N PHE A 277 -0.09 1.06 -10.83
CA PHE A 277 -1.38 1.44 -10.29
C PHE A 277 -1.84 2.83 -10.77
N ALA A 278 -3.15 3.02 -10.78
CA ALA A 278 -3.77 4.33 -10.86
C ALA A 278 -3.81 4.99 -9.48
N ASP A 279 -3.87 6.33 -9.42
CA ASP A 279 -4.09 7.06 -8.19
C ASP A 279 -5.58 7.40 -7.96
N ALA A 280 -5.89 8.06 -6.85
CA ALA A 280 -7.25 8.48 -6.51
C ALA A 280 -7.72 9.75 -7.25
N THR A 281 -6.88 10.42 -8.06
CA THR A 281 -7.20 11.73 -8.65
C THR A 281 -7.42 11.74 -10.15
N GLY A 282 -6.97 10.71 -10.85
CA GLY A 282 -6.97 10.62 -12.31
C GLY A 282 -5.57 10.49 -12.92
N ALA A 283 -4.52 10.54 -12.08
CA ALA A 283 -3.14 10.25 -12.44
C ALA A 283 -2.78 8.78 -12.12
N TYR A 284 -1.50 8.48 -11.94
CA TYR A 284 -0.99 7.13 -11.69
C TYR A 284 -0.09 7.09 -10.46
N LEU A 285 -0.01 5.92 -9.83
CA LEU A 285 0.76 5.68 -8.62
C LEU A 285 1.62 4.42 -8.77
N PRO A 286 2.65 4.43 -9.65
CA PRO A 286 3.59 3.31 -9.72
C PRO A 286 4.17 3.02 -8.35
N LEU A 287 4.15 1.74 -7.97
CA LEU A 287 4.47 1.29 -6.63
C LEU A 287 5.37 0.06 -6.66
N VAL A 288 6.37 0.05 -5.77
CA VAL A 288 7.21 -1.11 -5.47
C VAL A 288 6.99 -1.53 -4.02
N CYS A 289 6.88 -2.82 -3.78
CA CYS A 289 6.73 -3.38 -2.44
C CYS A 289 7.92 -4.30 -2.11
N THR A 290 8.47 -4.16 -0.89
CA THR A 290 9.46 -5.07 -0.31
C THR A 290 8.87 -5.78 0.90
N LEU A 291 9.32 -7.00 1.20
CA LEU A 291 8.86 -7.75 2.36
C LEU A 291 9.63 -7.41 3.64
N ASN A 292 10.81 -6.80 3.50
CA ASN A 292 11.75 -6.60 4.60
C ASN A 292 12.00 -5.12 4.86
N ALA A 293 11.35 -4.56 5.91
CA ALA A 293 11.62 -3.20 6.37
C ALA A 293 11.85 -3.18 7.89
N THR A 294 10.94 -2.68 8.73
CA THR A 294 11.22 -2.55 10.17
C THR A 294 11.42 -3.87 10.89
N LYS A 295 10.85 -4.99 10.41
CA LYS A 295 11.13 -6.32 10.99
C LYS A 295 12.63 -6.68 10.99
N VAL A 296 13.39 -6.10 10.07
CA VAL A 296 14.87 -6.25 10.05
C VAL A 296 15.49 -5.51 11.22
N PHE A 297 14.98 -4.31 11.53
CA PHE A 297 15.45 -3.52 12.67
C PHE A 297 15.15 -4.24 13.99
N ASP A 298 13.92 -4.76 14.15
CA ASP A 298 13.53 -5.56 15.33
C ASP A 298 14.45 -6.78 15.50
N LYS A 299 14.69 -7.50 14.39
CA LYS A 299 15.57 -8.68 14.42
C LYS A 299 17.00 -8.34 14.82
N PHE A 300 17.59 -7.30 14.22
CA PHE A 300 18.97 -6.93 14.51
C PHE A 300 19.13 -6.23 15.85
N ALA A 301 18.16 -5.46 16.32
CA ALA A 301 18.12 -4.94 17.68
C ALA A 301 18.15 -6.10 18.71
N SER A 302 17.33 -7.13 18.48
CA SER A 302 17.34 -8.35 19.31
C SER A 302 18.69 -9.08 19.28
N VAL A 303 19.30 -9.27 18.08
CA VAL A 303 20.62 -9.91 17.95
C VAL A 303 21.73 -9.12 18.64
N LEU A 304 21.63 -7.78 18.58
CA LEU A 304 22.58 -6.88 19.23
C LEU A 304 22.26 -6.64 20.73
N ASN A 305 21.22 -7.27 21.28
CA ASN A 305 20.76 -7.12 22.65
C ASN A 305 20.56 -5.64 23.04
N CYS A 306 19.74 -4.92 22.29
CA CYS A 306 19.37 -3.53 22.54
C CYS A 306 17.93 -3.25 22.12
N ASP A 307 17.35 -2.16 22.61
CA ASP A 307 16.06 -1.66 22.11
C ASP A 307 16.23 -0.90 20.78
N LEU A 308 15.10 -0.52 20.14
CA LEU A 308 15.12 0.16 18.86
C LEU A 308 15.74 1.57 18.94
N GLN A 309 15.65 2.25 20.08
CA GLN A 309 16.28 3.56 20.26
C GLN A 309 17.81 3.39 20.28
N GLN A 310 18.31 2.50 21.11
CA GLN A 310 19.74 2.16 21.21
C GLN A 310 20.28 1.64 19.87
N PHE A 311 19.47 0.82 19.15
CA PHE A 311 19.82 0.35 17.81
C PHE A 311 20.05 1.52 16.84
N GLY A 312 19.17 2.53 16.87
CA GLY A 312 19.34 3.75 16.08
C GLY A 312 20.60 4.54 16.47
N GLU A 313 20.88 4.67 17.77
CA GLU A 313 22.08 5.34 18.28
C GLU A 313 23.37 4.61 17.85
N LEU A 314 23.38 3.25 17.94
CA LEU A 314 24.50 2.46 17.41
C LEU A 314 24.71 2.71 15.91
N ALA A 315 23.64 2.71 15.12
CA ALA A 315 23.73 2.92 13.68
C ALA A 315 24.29 4.32 13.32
N LEU A 316 23.91 5.36 14.05
CA LEU A 316 24.46 6.70 13.89
C LEU A 316 25.93 6.83 14.36
N GLY A 317 26.37 5.93 15.21
CA GLY A 317 27.76 5.84 15.68
C GLY A 317 28.72 5.19 14.69
N SER A 318 28.25 4.80 13.48
CA SER A 318 29.09 4.34 12.36
C SER A 318 28.96 5.27 11.16
N GLU A 319 30.00 5.35 10.37
CA GLU A 319 30.02 6.16 9.13
C GLU A 319 29.21 5.52 7.99
N CYS A 320 28.89 6.30 6.97
CA CYS A 320 28.19 5.84 5.78
C CYS A 320 29.00 4.73 5.08
N GLY A 321 28.29 3.61 4.79
CA GLY A 321 28.86 2.41 4.22
C GLY A 321 29.35 1.40 5.25
N ALA A 322 29.17 1.65 6.56
CA ALA A 322 29.42 0.69 7.65
C ALA A 322 30.77 -0.02 7.54
N LYS A 323 31.83 0.67 7.10
CA LYS A 323 33.17 0.12 6.82
C LYS A 323 33.15 -1.07 5.84
N ASP A 324 32.37 -0.95 4.78
CA ASP A 324 32.19 -1.97 3.73
C ASP A 324 31.38 -3.22 4.16
N LEU A 325 30.78 -3.19 5.36
CA LEU A 325 29.86 -4.23 5.80
C LEU A 325 28.49 -4.04 5.15
N VAL A 326 27.96 -5.07 4.51
CA VAL A 326 26.67 -5.03 3.82
C VAL A 326 25.71 -6.05 4.41
N LEU A 327 24.51 -5.63 4.75
CA LEU A 327 23.40 -6.54 5.01
C LEU A 327 22.49 -6.64 3.78
N LEU A 328 22.30 -7.86 3.26
CA LEU A 328 21.20 -8.20 2.37
C LEU A 328 20.01 -8.64 3.25
N PRO A 329 18.93 -7.85 3.37
CA PRO A 329 17.99 -7.95 4.50
C PRO A 329 16.87 -8.99 4.31
N TYR A 330 17.02 -9.98 3.45
CA TYR A 330 15.98 -10.90 2.98
C TYR A 330 15.69 -12.02 3.98
N LEU A 331 15.14 -11.67 5.17
CA LEU A 331 14.95 -12.61 6.29
C LEU A 331 14.15 -13.85 5.90
N ASP A 332 13.02 -13.67 5.22
CA ASP A 332 12.07 -14.74 4.87
C ASP A 332 11.68 -14.67 3.39
N GLY A 333 12.67 -14.45 2.54
CA GLY A 333 12.47 -14.13 1.13
C GLY A 333 12.28 -12.66 0.87
N GLU A 334 12.19 -12.28 -0.40
CA GLU A 334 11.92 -10.91 -0.84
C GLU A 334 11.01 -10.91 -2.08
N ARG A 335 10.20 -9.85 -2.21
CA ARG A 335 9.30 -9.63 -3.35
C ARG A 335 9.99 -8.83 -4.46
N THR A 336 10.71 -7.79 -4.07
CA THR A 336 11.45 -6.95 -5.02
C THR A 336 12.90 -6.78 -4.52
N PRO A 337 13.86 -7.47 -5.18
CA PRO A 337 13.69 -8.42 -6.29
C PRO A 337 12.94 -9.70 -5.89
N ASN A 338 12.38 -10.42 -6.88
CA ASN A 338 11.65 -11.67 -6.63
C ASN A 338 12.61 -12.81 -6.20
N LEU A 339 12.77 -12.94 -4.90
CA LEU A 339 13.67 -13.90 -4.24
C LEU A 339 12.93 -14.65 -3.11
N PRO A 340 11.91 -15.46 -3.42
CA PRO A 340 11.01 -16.03 -2.39
C PRO A 340 11.71 -16.95 -1.39
N ASN A 341 12.87 -17.52 -1.76
CA ASN A 341 13.63 -18.45 -0.93
C ASN A 341 14.93 -17.84 -0.35
N ALA A 342 15.15 -16.53 -0.54
CA ALA A 342 16.34 -15.87 -0.02
C ALA A 342 16.35 -15.86 1.53
N ARG A 343 17.54 -15.75 2.08
CA ARG A 343 17.78 -15.51 3.50
C ARG A 343 18.73 -14.33 3.64
N ALA A 344 18.66 -13.64 4.77
CA ALA A 344 19.55 -12.52 5.04
C ALA A 344 21.01 -12.94 5.05
N ASN A 345 21.86 -12.11 4.46
CA ASN A 345 23.30 -12.33 4.42
C ASN A 345 24.03 -11.09 4.91
N LEU A 346 24.91 -11.25 5.90
CA LEU A 346 25.85 -10.21 6.32
C LEU A 346 27.17 -10.45 5.61
N VAL A 347 27.52 -9.57 4.68
CA VAL A 347 28.65 -9.73 3.75
C VAL A 347 29.78 -8.77 4.13
N GLY A 348 31.01 -9.27 4.17
CA GLY A 348 32.21 -8.45 4.45
C GLY A 348 32.58 -8.34 5.92
N LEU A 349 31.91 -9.06 6.84
CA LEU A 349 32.24 -9.01 8.26
C LEU A 349 33.69 -9.43 8.54
N ASN A 350 34.42 -8.62 9.30
CA ASN A 350 35.78 -8.89 9.75
C ASN A 350 35.98 -8.42 11.21
N SER A 351 37.18 -8.64 11.77
CA SER A 351 37.51 -8.37 13.18
C SER A 351 37.48 -6.88 13.58
N ASN A 352 37.45 -5.96 12.63
CA ASN A 352 37.41 -4.51 12.91
C ASN A 352 36.01 -3.94 13.02
N HIS A 353 34.98 -4.75 12.67
CA HIS A 353 33.58 -4.31 12.77
C HIS A 353 33.07 -4.39 14.20
N THR A 354 32.28 -3.40 14.55
CA THR A 354 31.66 -3.24 15.86
C THR A 354 30.14 -3.42 15.76
N ARG A 355 29.46 -3.38 16.91
CA ARG A 355 27.98 -3.34 16.96
C ARG A 355 27.42 -2.16 16.16
N ASN A 356 28.11 -1.02 16.15
CA ASN A 356 27.71 0.17 15.41
C ASN A 356 27.64 -0.11 13.90
N ASP A 357 28.68 -0.77 13.38
CA ASP A 357 28.77 -1.08 11.96
C ASP A 357 27.67 -2.09 11.55
N VAL A 358 27.37 -3.06 12.40
CA VAL A 358 26.28 -4.02 12.15
C VAL A 358 24.90 -3.33 12.16
N ALA A 359 24.65 -2.46 13.12
CA ALA A 359 23.40 -1.70 13.21
C ALA A 359 23.23 -0.76 11.98
N ARG A 360 24.32 -0.09 11.58
CA ARG A 360 24.34 0.76 10.39
C ARG A 360 24.06 -0.05 9.13
N ALA A 361 24.78 -1.14 8.90
CA ALA A 361 24.59 -2.03 7.75
C ALA A 361 23.15 -2.55 7.65
N ALA A 362 22.49 -2.81 8.79
CA ALA A 362 21.11 -3.28 8.80
C ALA A 362 20.12 -2.21 8.31
N ILE A 363 20.28 -0.95 8.72
CA ILE A 363 19.44 0.15 8.22
C ILE A 363 19.79 0.43 6.75
N GLU A 364 21.06 0.52 6.40
CA GLU A 364 21.50 0.75 5.02
C GLU A 364 20.99 -0.32 4.06
N GLY A 365 21.01 -1.59 4.46
CA GLY A 365 20.50 -2.69 3.65
C GLY A 365 19.01 -2.55 3.32
N VAL A 366 18.19 -2.21 4.31
CA VAL A 366 16.75 -1.95 4.10
C VAL A 366 16.54 -0.74 3.18
N VAL A 367 17.24 0.36 3.47
CA VAL A 367 17.10 1.59 2.67
C VAL A 367 17.58 1.38 1.24
N CYS A 368 18.70 0.70 1.02
CA CYS A 368 19.19 0.35 -0.32
C CYS A 368 18.14 -0.45 -1.11
N GLY A 369 17.51 -1.45 -0.49
CA GLY A 369 16.43 -2.22 -1.12
C GLY A 369 15.25 -1.34 -1.56
N LEU A 370 14.84 -0.38 -0.73
CA LEU A 370 13.78 0.58 -1.07
C LEU A 370 14.22 1.55 -2.18
N LEU A 371 15.47 2.01 -2.17
CA LEU A 371 16.03 2.87 -3.21
C LEU A 371 16.24 2.13 -4.55
N ASP A 372 16.44 0.82 -4.53
CA ASP A 372 16.39 0.01 -5.74
C ASP A 372 14.97 -0.02 -6.34
N GLY A 373 13.95 -0.07 -5.49
CA GLY A 373 12.56 0.12 -5.90
C GLY A 373 12.32 1.48 -6.55
N LEU A 374 12.86 2.56 -5.96
CA LEU A 374 12.80 3.89 -6.56
C LEU A 374 13.51 3.94 -7.92
N THR A 375 14.64 3.27 -8.04
CA THR A 375 15.38 3.15 -9.30
C THR A 375 14.56 2.40 -10.36
N ALA A 376 13.80 1.37 -9.98
CA ALA A 376 12.90 0.66 -10.89
C ALA A 376 11.77 1.59 -11.38
N ILE A 377 11.16 2.38 -10.50
CA ILE A 377 10.16 3.40 -10.88
C ILE A 377 10.75 4.41 -11.88
N ASN A 378 11.96 4.90 -11.64
CA ASN A 378 12.66 5.81 -12.56
C ASN A 378 12.90 5.18 -13.93
N LYS A 379 13.26 3.88 -13.99
CA LYS A 379 13.45 3.15 -15.26
C LYS A 379 12.16 3.04 -16.06
N CYS A 380 11.00 3.10 -15.43
CA CYS A 380 9.69 3.20 -16.09
C CYS A 380 9.39 4.62 -16.63
N GLY A 381 10.33 5.56 -16.59
CA GLY A 381 10.18 6.93 -17.09
C GLY A 381 9.51 7.90 -16.11
N VAL A 382 9.30 7.51 -14.87
CA VAL A 382 8.67 8.36 -13.86
C VAL A 382 9.68 9.33 -13.27
N ASN A 383 9.36 10.62 -13.28
CA ASN A 383 10.15 11.62 -12.57
C ASN A 383 9.96 11.46 -11.05
N THR A 384 11.06 11.37 -10.31
CA THR A 384 11.06 11.22 -8.85
C THR A 384 12.00 12.24 -8.17
N ASN A 385 12.24 13.40 -8.78
CA ASN A 385 13.20 14.41 -8.32
C ASN A 385 12.60 15.43 -7.32
N GLY A 386 11.32 15.31 -6.95
CA GLY A 386 10.65 16.14 -5.96
C GLY A 386 11.01 15.79 -4.51
N ARG A 387 10.11 16.08 -3.58
CA ARG A 387 10.30 15.80 -2.14
C ARG A 387 10.26 14.30 -1.87
N VAL A 388 10.97 13.88 -0.81
CA VAL A 388 10.96 12.49 -0.34
C VAL A 388 10.31 12.44 1.03
N PHE A 389 9.16 11.78 1.12
CA PHE A 389 8.41 11.60 2.36
C PHE A 389 8.67 10.21 2.95
N LEU A 390 9.05 10.16 4.22
CA LEU A 390 9.13 8.92 4.98
C LEU A 390 7.87 8.74 5.82
N LEU A 391 7.31 7.53 5.77
CA LEU A 391 6.05 7.16 6.38
C LEU A 391 6.20 5.90 7.25
N GLY A 392 5.21 5.65 8.09
CA GLY A 392 5.16 4.46 8.93
C GLY A 392 6.05 4.54 10.18
N GLY A 393 6.09 3.45 10.95
CA GLY A 393 6.79 3.41 12.24
C GLY A 393 8.30 3.66 12.11
N GLY A 394 8.92 3.19 11.02
CA GLY A 394 10.35 3.40 10.76
C GLY A 394 10.73 4.87 10.59
N ALA A 395 9.83 5.71 10.10
CA ALA A 395 10.04 7.15 9.93
C ALA A 395 10.18 7.92 11.25
N GLN A 396 9.83 7.32 12.38
CA GLN A 396 10.03 7.92 13.70
C GLN A 396 11.48 7.81 14.19
N SER A 397 12.29 6.94 13.59
CA SER A 397 13.70 6.76 13.92
C SER A 397 14.56 7.84 13.27
N LYS A 398 15.26 8.64 14.08
CA LYS A 398 16.24 9.62 13.59
C LYS A 398 17.33 8.97 12.73
N ALA A 399 17.76 7.77 13.10
CA ALA A 399 18.77 7.03 12.35
C ALA A 399 18.27 6.64 10.95
N VAL A 400 17.05 6.13 10.85
CA VAL A 400 16.42 5.79 9.56
C VAL A 400 16.27 7.04 8.69
N CYS A 401 15.79 8.16 9.25
CA CYS A 401 15.68 9.41 8.52
C CYS A 401 17.05 9.90 8.00
N GLN A 402 18.09 9.91 8.86
CA GLN A 402 19.42 10.37 8.49
C GLN A 402 20.06 9.46 7.43
N ILE A 403 20.01 8.15 7.64
CA ILE A 403 20.61 7.18 6.70
C ILE A 403 19.87 7.20 5.35
N THR A 404 18.56 7.41 5.36
CA THR A 404 17.81 7.57 4.11
C THR A 404 18.21 8.85 3.39
N ALA A 405 18.31 9.98 4.10
CA ALA A 405 18.76 11.25 3.51
C ALA A 405 20.17 11.11 2.91
N ASP A 406 21.08 10.46 3.63
CA ASP A 406 22.45 10.19 3.16
C ASP A 406 22.44 9.37 1.86
N LEU A 407 21.76 8.21 1.85
CA LEU A 407 21.80 7.27 0.72
C LEU A 407 21.06 7.77 -0.51
N ILE A 408 20.00 8.55 -0.35
CA ILE A 408 19.29 9.18 -1.49
C ILE A 408 19.97 10.51 -1.92
N ASN A 409 20.85 11.04 -1.09
CA ASN A 409 21.51 12.34 -1.24
C ASN A 409 20.50 13.50 -1.43
N ARG A 410 19.43 13.51 -0.63
CA ARG A 410 18.35 14.50 -0.66
C ARG A 410 17.77 14.68 0.74
N GLU A 411 17.11 15.83 0.97
CA GLU A 411 16.31 16.03 2.17
C GLU A 411 15.18 15.00 2.24
N VAL A 412 14.89 14.50 3.44
CA VAL A 412 13.74 13.67 3.72
C VAL A 412 12.78 14.37 4.66
N TYR A 413 11.50 14.18 4.39
CA TYR A 413 10.40 14.82 5.12
C TYR A 413 9.60 13.78 5.90
N VAL A 414 9.13 14.15 7.08
CA VAL A 414 8.13 13.39 7.84
C VAL A 414 6.89 14.24 8.04
N LEU A 415 5.77 13.58 8.22
CA LEU A 415 4.48 14.23 8.41
C LEU A 415 4.19 14.45 9.89
N ASN A 416 3.44 15.51 10.18
CA ASN A 416 2.96 15.78 11.55
C ASN A 416 1.66 15.04 11.85
N GLU A 417 0.91 14.65 10.83
CA GLU A 417 -0.34 13.90 10.96
C GLU A 417 -0.06 12.39 10.99
N PRO A 418 -0.54 11.66 12.02
CA PRO A 418 -0.30 10.23 12.13
C PRO A 418 -1.18 9.40 11.17
N GLU A 419 -2.39 9.88 10.85
CA GLU A 419 -3.40 9.08 10.13
C GLU A 419 -3.63 9.63 8.70
N ILE A 420 -2.59 9.58 7.88
CA ILE A 420 -2.60 10.15 6.52
C ILE A 420 -3.59 9.47 5.58
N VAL A 421 -3.88 8.20 5.78
CA VAL A 421 -4.84 7.44 4.95
C VAL A 421 -6.26 7.95 5.22
N ALA A 422 -6.64 8.10 6.48
CA ALA A 422 -7.93 8.68 6.86
C ALA A 422 -8.05 10.16 6.40
N LEU A 423 -6.95 10.94 6.51
CA LEU A 423 -6.90 12.29 5.96
C LEU A 423 -7.14 12.30 4.44
N GLY A 424 -6.53 11.37 3.70
CA GLY A 424 -6.73 11.23 2.25
C GLY A 424 -8.19 10.90 1.91
N ALA A 425 -8.80 9.96 2.63
CA ALA A 425 -10.22 9.65 2.49
C ALA A 425 -11.11 10.87 2.81
N ALA A 426 -10.79 11.64 3.87
CA ALA A 426 -11.52 12.88 4.19
C ALA A 426 -11.39 13.94 3.09
N ARG A 427 -10.21 14.08 2.48
CA ARG A 427 -9.98 14.95 1.31
C ARG A 427 -10.84 14.53 0.12
N GLN A 428 -10.96 13.23 -0.14
CA GLN A 428 -11.81 12.71 -1.19
C GLN A 428 -13.28 12.98 -0.88
N ALA A 429 -13.74 12.77 0.35
CA ALA A 429 -15.10 13.10 0.78
C ALA A 429 -15.44 14.59 0.55
N ALA A 430 -14.53 15.49 0.94
CA ALA A 430 -14.68 16.93 0.71
C ALA A 430 -14.71 17.27 -0.80
N ALA A 431 -13.84 16.63 -1.58
CA ALA A 431 -13.78 16.84 -3.02
C ALA A 431 -15.04 16.34 -3.74
N THR A 432 -15.57 15.20 -3.35
CA THR A 432 -16.84 14.66 -3.86
C THR A 432 -18.00 15.63 -3.60
N LEU A 433 -18.07 16.21 -2.39
CA LEU A 433 -19.13 17.14 -2.02
C LEU A 433 -19.03 18.48 -2.77
N THR A 434 -17.82 19.02 -2.92
CA THR A 434 -17.58 20.37 -3.45
C THR A 434 -17.27 20.41 -4.94
N GLY A 435 -17.03 19.28 -5.58
CA GLY A 435 -16.60 19.16 -6.98
C GLY A 435 -15.16 19.57 -7.24
N LYS A 436 -14.35 19.81 -6.20
CA LYS A 436 -12.92 20.19 -6.32
C LYS A 436 -12.09 19.70 -5.14
N TRP A 437 -10.83 19.37 -5.39
CA TRP A 437 -9.90 18.96 -4.36
C TRP A 437 -9.65 20.09 -3.35
N PRO A 438 -9.74 19.82 -2.03
CA PRO A 438 -9.45 20.82 -1.02
C PRO A 438 -7.97 21.16 -0.99
N SER A 439 -7.65 22.39 -0.59
CA SER A 439 -6.25 22.87 -0.48
C SER A 439 -5.53 22.32 0.75
N TRP A 440 -6.27 21.96 1.81
CA TRP A 440 -5.67 21.40 3.03
C TRP A 440 -5.12 19.98 2.78
N ARG A 441 -3.98 19.69 3.38
CA ARG A 441 -3.24 18.42 3.26
C ARG A 441 -2.36 18.24 4.49
N ALA A 442 -1.72 17.08 4.62
CA ALA A 442 -0.77 16.84 5.70
C ALA A 442 0.33 17.90 5.73
N THR A 443 0.66 18.38 6.91
CA THR A 443 1.81 19.23 7.11
C THR A 443 3.08 18.38 7.27
N SER A 444 4.21 18.90 6.83
CA SER A 444 5.47 18.16 6.86
C SER A 444 6.60 19.02 7.38
N LYS A 445 7.62 18.36 7.92
CA LYS A 445 8.89 19.00 8.30
C LYS A 445 10.05 18.19 7.75
N ILE A 446 11.19 18.88 7.53
CA ILE A 446 12.46 18.23 7.22
C ILE A 446 12.86 17.40 8.44
N ALA A 447 13.04 16.08 8.25
CA ALA A 447 13.49 15.17 9.28
C ALA A 447 15.01 15.01 9.30
N ALA A 448 15.62 15.02 8.10
CA ALA A 448 17.06 14.96 7.94
C ALA A 448 17.50 15.57 6.60
N GLN A 449 18.73 16.06 6.57
CA GLN A 449 19.46 16.47 5.38
C GLN A 449 20.69 15.57 5.21
N PRO A 450 21.18 15.33 3.99
CA PRO A 450 22.36 14.52 3.79
C PRO A 450 23.60 15.15 4.46
N ILE A 451 24.32 14.34 5.23
CA ILE A 451 25.62 14.72 5.83
C ILE A 451 26.77 13.92 5.18
N SER A 452 26.48 12.80 4.54
CA SER A 452 27.43 12.03 3.75
C SER A 452 27.59 12.65 2.36
N THR A 453 28.77 12.45 1.76
CA THR A 453 28.99 12.90 0.38
C THR A 453 28.25 12.03 -0.62
N ALA A 454 27.90 12.58 -1.78
CA ALA A 454 27.29 11.81 -2.87
C ALA A 454 28.15 10.60 -3.30
N THR A 455 29.47 10.73 -3.23
CA THR A 455 30.41 9.62 -3.52
C THR A 455 30.26 8.49 -2.51
N GLN A 456 30.17 8.77 -1.21
CA GLN A 456 29.96 7.75 -0.17
C GLN A 456 28.61 7.03 -0.35
N SER A 457 27.56 7.80 -0.62
CA SER A 457 26.21 7.29 -0.86
C SER A 457 26.17 6.34 -2.08
N THR A 458 26.76 6.77 -3.18
CA THR A 458 26.87 5.99 -4.41
C THR A 458 27.66 4.70 -4.17
N ALA A 459 28.84 4.79 -3.56
CA ALA A 459 29.69 3.63 -3.27
C ALA A 459 28.97 2.61 -2.34
N THR A 460 28.19 3.09 -1.37
CA THR A 460 27.42 2.21 -0.49
C THR A 460 26.31 1.46 -1.25
N ARG A 461 25.58 2.14 -2.12
CA ARG A 461 24.54 1.50 -2.96
C ARG A 461 25.13 0.54 -3.98
N GLU A 462 26.27 0.87 -4.59
CA GLU A 462 26.99 -0.01 -5.52
C GLU A 462 27.49 -1.28 -4.82
N ARG A 463 28.04 -1.18 -3.61
CA ARG A 463 28.44 -2.36 -2.81
C ARG A 463 27.24 -3.24 -2.48
N PHE A 464 26.12 -2.64 -2.08
CA PHE A 464 24.87 -3.39 -1.84
C PHE A 464 24.45 -4.16 -3.11
N ALA A 465 24.40 -3.49 -4.25
CA ALA A 465 24.04 -4.10 -5.54
C ALA A 465 25.01 -5.22 -5.93
N ALA A 466 26.33 -5.01 -5.80
CA ALA A 466 27.33 -6.01 -6.07
C ALA A 466 27.23 -7.22 -5.13
N ALA A 467 27.00 -7.00 -3.83
CA ALA A 467 26.78 -8.07 -2.87
C ALA A 467 25.52 -8.87 -3.20
N ARG A 468 24.43 -8.23 -3.58
CA ARG A 468 23.19 -8.87 -4.00
C ARG A 468 23.41 -9.71 -5.26
N PHE A 469 24.03 -9.15 -6.28
CA PHE A 469 24.34 -9.88 -7.51
C PHE A 469 25.19 -11.12 -7.25
N LYS A 470 26.25 -11.00 -6.43
CA LYS A 470 27.14 -12.11 -6.08
C LYS A 470 26.41 -13.23 -5.33
N ASN A 471 25.43 -12.92 -4.48
CA ASN A 471 24.75 -13.91 -3.64
C ASN A 471 23.50 -14.49 -4.28
N PHE A 472 22.81 -13.73 -5.14
CA PHE A 472 21.49 -14.10 -5.67
C PHE A 472 21.37 -13.98 -7.19
N GLY A 473 22.37 -13.45 -7.90
CA GLY A 473 22.37 -13.33 -9.37
C GLY A 473 21.50 -12.19 -9.93
N VAL A 474 21.03 -11.27 -9.08
CA VAL A 474 20.12 -10.18 -9.46
C VAL A 474 20.54 -8.83 -8.90
#